data_642b764701e8ed265c38c7aa7cc04d6e
#
_entry.id   642b764701e8ed265c38c7aa7cc04d6e
#
_cell.length_a   1.000
_cell.length_b   1.000
_cell.length_c   1.000
_cell.angle_alpha   90.00
_cell.angle_beta   90.00
_cell.angle_gamma   90.00
#
_symmetry.space_group_name_H-M   'P 1'
#
loop_
_entity.id
_entity.type
_entity.pdbx_description
1 polymer ?
#
loop_
_entity_poly.entity_id
_entity_poly.type
_entity_poly.pdbx_seq_one_letter_code
_entity_poly.pdbx_strand_id
1 'polypeptide(L)'
;MLKRIIAGSAIALVPFGAFANWAEAAFKADSYKGVLAEIGSEGAVASDKIKLKAPEIAENGAVVPIQVSSTLENIESISLLVEKNPTPLTAQFKMFPGLKPDFKIRVRMGETSKVIAVVKADGKSYTAESEVKVTIGGCGG
;
A
#
# COMPACT_ATOMS: atom_id res chain seq x y z
N MET A 1 54.53 -12.91 32.54
CA MET A 1 53.35 -13.70 32.06
C MET A 1 52.51 -12.80 31.14
N LEU A 2 52.58 -13.06 29.84
CA LEU A 2 51.75 -12.36 28.85
C LEU A 2 50.39 -13.06 28.79
N LYS A 3 49.34 -12.42 29.27
CA LYS A 3 47.95 -12.83 29.00
C LYS A 3 47.60 -12.40 27.59
N ARG A 4 47.50 -13.35 26.68
CA ARG A 4 46.94 -13.12 25.38
C ARG A 4 45.42 -12.98 25.52
N ILE A 5 44.93 -11.75 25.32
CA ILE A 5 43.49 -11.50 25.18
C ILE A 5 43.16 -11.82 23.73
N ILE A 6 42.47 -12.90 23.49
CA ILE A 6 41.89 -13.20 22.19
C ILE A 6 40.59 -12.40 22.11
N ALA A 7 40.64 -11.27 21.41
CA ALA A 7 39.43 -10.53 21.03
C ALA A 7 38.73 -11.37 19.94
N GLY A 8 37.70 -12.12 20.34
CA GLY A 8 36.83 -12.78 19.39
C GLY A 8 36.00 -11.74 18.67
N SER A 9 36.24 -11.52 17.37
CA SER A 9 35.34 -10.76 16.52
C SER A 9 34.06 -11.55 16.39
N ALA A 10 33.00 -11.08 17.06
CA ALA A 10 31.66 -11.58 16.82
C ALA A 10 31.20 -11.03 15.46
N ILE A 11 31.27 -11.83 14.42
CA ILE A 11 30.63 -11.53 13.15
C ILE A 11 29.14 -11.72 13.39
N ALA A 12 28.40 -10.62 13.49
CA ALA A 12 26.96 -10.66 13.51
C ALA A 12 26.48 -11.13 12.13
N LEU A 13 26.07 -12.38 12.04
CA LEU A 13 25.34 -12.90 10.90
C LEU A 13 23.98 -12.24 10.85
N VAL A 14 23.84 -11.23 9.99
CA VAL A 14 22.52 -10.66 9.66
C VAL A 14 21.80 -11.71 8.82
N PRO A 15 20.66 -12.24 9.26
CA PRO A 15 19.96 -13.25 8.48
C PRO A 15 19.49 -12.63 7.17
N PHE A 16 19.90 -13.21 6.07
CA PHE A 16 19.51 -12.80 4.70
C PHE A 16 18.00 -12.81 4.47
N GLY A 17 17.20 -13.43 5.34
CA GLY A 17 15.74 -13.50 5.26
C GLY A 17 15.01 -12.22 5.63
N ALA A 18 15.67 -11.21 6.23
CA ALA A 18 15.01 -9.97 6.69
C ALA A 18 14.57 -9.05 5.54
N PHE A 19 15.07 -9.25 4.33
CA PHE A 19 14.73 -8.42 3.16
C PHE A 19 13.61 -8.99 2.28
N ALA A 20 13.15 -10.22 2.54
CA ALA A 20 12.13 -10.89 1.74
C ALA A 20 10.69 -10.64 2.21
N ASN A 21 10.49 -10.04 3.38
CA ASN A 21 9.16 -9.73 3.93
C ASN A 21 8.64 -8.38 3.43
N TRP A 22 8.43 -8.32 2.15
CA TRP A 22 7.72 -7.21 1.53
C TRP A 22 6.24 -7.32 1.91
N ALA A 23 5.71 -6.44 2.68
CA ALA A 23 4.29 -6.24 2.98
C ALA A 23 3.35 -7.49 2.98
N GLU A 24 3.86 -8.71 3.12
CA GLU A 24 3.03 -9.93 3.08
C GLU A 24 1.91 -9.89 4.13
N ALA A 25 2.23 -9.47 5.35
CA ALA A 25 1.24 -9.33 6.41
C ALA A 25 0.18 -8.28 6.06
N ALA A 26 0.56 -7.19 5.39
CA ALA A 26 -0.38 -6.19 4.94
C ALA A 26 -1.34 -6.72 3.88
N PHE A 27 -0.87 -7.55 2.95
CA PHE A 27 -1.71 -8.19 1.93
C PHE A 27 -2.63 -9.27 2.50
N LYS A 28 -2.32 -9.81 3.66
CA LYS A 28 -3.15 -10.79 4.38
C LYS A 28 -4.11 -10.14 5.39
N ALA A 29 -3.94 -8.87 5.70
CA ALA A 29 -4.81 -8.16 6.62
C ALA A 29 -6.24 -8.09 6.08
N ASP A 30 -7.22 -8.34 6.93
CA ASP A 30 -8.63 -8.45 6.59
C ASP A 30 -9.43 -7.17 6.89
N SER A 31 -8.76 -6.10 7.31
CA SER A 31 -9.39 -4.82 7.62
C SER A 31 -8.51 -3.64 7.19
N TYR A 32 -9.16 -2.51 6.90
CA TYR A 32 -8.48 -1.26 6.61
C TYR A 32 -7.49 -0.86 7.71
N LYS A 33 -7.94 -0.92 8.97
CA LYS A 33 -7.08 -0.62 10.13
C LYS A 33 -5.89 -1.58 10.22
N GLY A 34 -6.12 -2.85 9.96
CA GLY A 34 -5.06 -3.85 9.95
C GLY A 34 -4.01 -3.56 8.89
N VAL A 35 -4.43 -3.18 7.69
CA VAL A 35 -3.50 -2.77 6.63
C VAL A 35 -2.69 -1.55 7.06
N LEU A 36 -3.34 -0.51 7.58
CA LEU A 36 -2.63 0.70 8.04
C LEU A 36 -1.57 0.39 9.11
N ALA A 37 -1.89 -0.50 10.05
CA ALA A 37 -0.94 -0.95 11.06
C ALA A 37 0.28 -1.64 10.42
N GLU A 38 0.04 -2.57 9.49
CA GLU A 38 1.10 -3.34 8.83
C GLU A 38 2.00 -2.48 7.94
N ILE A 39 1.45 -1.45 7.28
CA ILE A 39 2.25 -0.54 6.46
C ILE A 39 2.80 0.67 7.22
N GLY A 40 2.53 0.75 8.54
CA GLY A 40 3.01 1.86 9.37
C GLY A 40 2.36 3.21 9.06
N SER A 41 1.08 3.22 8.73
CA SER A 41 0.34 4.42 8.31
C SER A 41 -0.89 4.71 9.17
N GLU A 42 -0.90 4.30 10.43
CA GLU A 42 -2.04 4.49 11.34
C GLU A 42 -2.44 5.96 11.55
N GLY A 43 -1.49 6.88 11.48
CA GLY A 43 -1.73 8.32 11.62
C GLY A 43 -1.96 9.04 10.29
N ALA A 44 -2.34 8.34 9.23
CA ALA A 44 -2.53 8.95 7.92
C ALA A 44 -3.60 10.05 7.92
N VAL A 45 -3.31 11.16 7.25
CA VAL A 45 -4.22 12.29 7.11
C VAL A 45 -4.56 12.54 5.65
N ALA A 46 -5.77 13.03 5.39
CA ALA A 46 -6.20 13.36 4.03
C ALA A 46 -5.32 14.47 3.41
N SER A 47 -5.03 14.34 2.13
CA SER A 47 -4.25 15.32 1.38
C SER A 47 -4.80 15.52 -0.03
N ASP A 48 -4.89 16.77 -0.44
CA ASP A 48 -5.26 17.17 -1.80
C ASP A 48 -4.12 17.01 -2.82
N LYS A 49 -2.92 16.70 -2.33
CA LYS A 49 -1.75 16.40 -3.18
C LYS A 49 -1.75 14.98 -3.74
N ILE A 50 -2.74 14.18 -3.39
CA ILE A 50 -2.99 12.87 -3.98
C ILE A 50 -4.22 12.98 -4.86
N LYS A 51 -4.08 12.60 -6.12
CA LYS A 51 -5.21 12.48 -7.06
C LYS A 51 -5.56 11.02 -7.25
N LEU A 52 -6.77 10.66 -6.90
CA LEU A 52 -7.30 9.33 -7.08
C LEU A 52 -8.47 9.42 -8.07
N LYS A 53 -8.27 8.83 -9.25
CA LYS A 53 -9.31 8.73 -10.27
C LYS A 53 -9.89 7.33 -10.26
N ALA A 54 -11.18 7.25 -10.00
CA ALA A 54 -11.95 6.02 -10.02
C ALA A 54 -13.30 6.30 -10.69
N PRO A 55 -13.91 5.32 -11.35
CA PRO A 55 -15.26 5.51 -11.90
C PRO A 55 -16.25 5.69 -10.75
N GLU A 56 -17.22 6.56 -10.94
CA GLU A 56 -18.32 6.75 -9.98
C GLU A 56 -19.17 5.47 -9.89
N ILE A 57 -19.39 4.83 -11.05
CA ILE A 57 -20.13 3.59 -11.17
C ILE A 57 -19.29 2.61 -11.98
N ALA A 58 -19.04 1.44 -11.42
CA ALA A 58 -18.42 0.31 -12.11
C ALA A 58 -19.50 -0.74 -12.42
N GLU A 59 -19.72 -0.98 -13.69
CA GLU A 59 -20.65 -2.04 -14.13
C GLU A 59 -20.06 -3.44 -13.96
N ASN A 60 -18.73 -3.53 -14.00
CA ASN A 60 -18.01 -4.78 -13.77
C ASN A 60 -16.98 -4.60 -12.65
N GLY A 61 -17.33 -5.09 -11.46
CA GLY A 61 -16.46 -5.03 -10.29
C GLY A 61 -15.20 -5.90 -10.40
N ALA A 62 -15.14 -6.83 -11.34
CA ALA A 62 -13.94 -7.65 -11.53
C ALA A 62 -12.76 -6.86 -12.10
N VAL A 63 -13.02 -5.75 -12.79
CA VAL A 63 -12.01 -4.99 -13.54
C VAL A 63 -12.31 -3.50 -13.43
N VAL A 64 -12.02 -2.90 -12.30
CA VAL A 64 -12.27 -1.47 -12.05
C VAL A 64 -10.99 -0.67 -12.30
N PRO A 65 -10.97 0.25 -13.27
CA PRO A 65 -9.79 1.04 -13.57
C PRO A 65 -9.59 2.13 -12.50
N ILE A 66 -8.40 2.20 -11.94
CA ILE A 66 -7.99 3.20 -10.95
C ILE A 66 -6.72 3.87 -11.43
N GLN A 67 -6.66 5.17 -11.30
CA GLN A 67 -5.42 5.93 -11.47
C GLN A 67 -5.11 6.69 -10.19
N VAL A 68 -3.89 6.56 -9.69
CA VAL A 68 -3.39 7.32 -8.56
C VAL A 68 -2.16 8.09 -8.98
N SER A 69 -2.10 9.35 -8.61
CA SER A 69 -0.93 10.20 -8.78
C SER A 69 -0.76 11.12 -7.57
N SER A 70 0.45 11.61 -7.37
CA SER A 70 0.73 12.50 -6.25
C SER A 70 1.79 13.53 -6.63
N THR A 71 1.65 14.73 -6.07
CA THR A 71 2.64 15.81 -6.13
C THR A 71 3.44 15.95 -4.85
N LEU A 72 3.26 15.03 -3.89
CA LEU A 72 4.09 14.97 -2.69
C LEU A 72 5.55 14.72 -3.05
N GLU A 73 6.44 15.29 -2.26
CA GLU A 73 7.89 15.08 -2.41
C GLU A 73 8.36 13.92 -1.55
N ASN A 74 9.45 13.27 -1.96
CA ASN A 74 10.10 12.18 -1.23
C ASN A 74 9.14 11.04 -0.89
N ILE A 75 8.37 10.61 -1.88
CA ILE A 75 7.43 9.50 -1.74
C ILE A 75 8.21 8.19 -1.59
N GLU A 76 7.92 7.46 -0.53
CA GLU A 76 8.50 6.14 -0.25
C GLU A 76 7.65 5.02 -0.85
N SER A 77 6.33 5.14 -0.73
CA SER A 77 5.39 4.14 -1.23
C SER A 77 4.01 4.71 -1.50
N ILE A 78 3.30 4.07 -2.42
CA ILE A 78 1.89 4.30 -2.70
C ILE A 78 1.17 2.96 -2.57
N SER A 79 0.18 2.91 -1.69
CA SER A 79 -0.65 1.73 -1.46
C SER A 79 -2.08 2.01 -1.89
N LEU A 80 -2.71 1.05 -2.57
CA LEU A 80 -4.11 1.13 -2.98
C LEU A 80 -4.92 0.06 -2.26
N LEU A 81 -6.01 0.50 -1.63
CA LEU A 81 -6.90 -0.35 -0.86
C LEU A 81 -8.33 -0.24 -1.39
N VAL A 82 -9.03 -1.36 -1.36
CA VAL A 82 -10.49 -1.43 -1.51
C VAL A 82 -11.03 -1.84 -0.14
N GLU A 83 -11.67 -0.92 0.55
CA GLU A 83 -12.00 -1.06 1.98
C GLU A 83 -12.81 -2.32 2.29
N LYS A 84 -13.79 -2.66 1.46
CA LYS A 84 -14.71 -3.78 1.70
C LYS A 84 -14.29 -5.10 1.04
N ASN A 85 -13.14 -5.14 0.39
CA ASN A 85 -12.62 -6.42 -0.07
C ASN A 85 -12.19 -7.30 1.12
N PRO A 86 -12.26 -8.62 1.01
CA PRO A 86 -11.80 -9.53 2.08
C PRO A 86 -10.38 -9.25 2.54
N THR A 87 -9.51 -8.89 1.60
CA THR A 87 -8.17 -8.36 1.88
C THR A 87 -8.08 -6.98 1.20
N PRO A 88 -8.16 -5.89 1.98
CA PRO A 88 -8.29 -4.56 1.41
C PRO A 88 -7.09 -4.09 0.58
N LEU A 89 -5.87 -4.43 0.95
CA LEU A 89 -4.69 -4.01 0.19
C LEU A 89 -4.63 -4.73 -1.16
N THR A 90 -4.78 -3.98 -2.25
CA THR A 90 -4.79 -4.52 -3.62
C THR A 90 -3.46 -4.35 -4.34
N ALA A 91 -2.75 -3.27 -4.05
CA ALA A 91 -1.45 -2.99 -4.67
C ALA A 91 -0.61 -2.09 -3.78
N GLN A 92 0.70 -2.27 -3.84
CA GLN A 92 1.66 -1.39 -3.22
C GLN A 92 2.83 -1.15 -4.17
N PHE A 93 3.15 0.12 -4.38
CA PHE A 93 4.26 0.56 -5.22
C PHE A 93 5.33 1.19 -4.32
N LYS A 94 6.52 0.62 -4.33
CA LYS A 94 7.69 1.25 -3.72
C LYS A 94 8.31 2.21 -4.72
N MET A 95 8.58 3.42 -4.27
CA MET A 95 9.12 4.46 -5.13
C MET A 95 10.65 4.46 -5.09
N PHE A 96 11.23 4.63 -6.27
CA PHE A 96 12.68 4.77 -6.46
C PHE A 96 12.97 6.11 -7.15
N PRO A 97 14.19 6.67 -7.00
CA PRO A 97 14.55 7.89 -7.69
C PRO A 97 14.31 7.81 -9.20
N GLY A 98 13.65 8.81 -9.76
CA GLY A 98 13.32 8.86 -11.19
C GLY A 98 12.00 8.21 -11.60
N LEU A 99 11.34 7.48 -10.69
CA LEU A 99 10.02 6.91 -10.95
C LEU A 99 8.94 7.97 -10.74
N LYS A 100 8.08 8.15 -11.73
CA LYS A 100 6.93 9.07 -11.60
C LYS A 100 5.86 8.45 -10.69
N PRO A 101 5.33 9.23 -9.73
CA PRO A 101 4.21 8.79 -8.89
C PRO A 101 2.87 8.92 -9.62
N ASP A 102 2.71 8.15 -10.67
CA ASP A 102 1.48 8.10 -11.48
C ASP A 102 1.30 6.66 -11.98
N PHE A 103 0.29 5.98 -11.43
CA PHE A 103 0.03 4.57 -11.71
C PHE A 103 -1.41 4.35 -12.14
N LYS A 104 -1.58 3.58 -13.20
CA LYS A 104 -2.88 3.10 -13.67
C LYS A 104 -2.93 1.59 -13.46
N ILE A 105 -3.93 1.13 -12.71
CA ILE A 105 -4.14 -0.29 -12.48
C ILE A 105 -5.61 -0.64 -12.57
N ARG A 106 -5.91 -1.92 -12.66
CA ARG A 106 -7.25 -2.47 -12.54
C ARG A 106 -7.33 -3.26 -11.26
N VAL A 107 -8.36 -2.98 -10.47
CA VAL A 107 -8.60 -3.66 -9.20
C VAL A 107 -9.91 -4.42 -9.23
N ARG A 108 -10.00 -5.44 -8.41
CA ARG A 108 -11.23 -6.17 -8.19
C ARG A 108 -11.99 -5.58 -7.02
N MET A 109 -13.28 -5.34 -7.21
CA MET A 109 -14.19 -4.89 -6.18
C MET A 109 -15.37 -5.85 -6.10
N GLY A 110 -15.53 -6.51 -4.96
CA GLY A 110 -16.64 -7.46 -4.75
C GLY A 110 -17.98 -6.77 -4.55
N GLU A 111 -17.98 -5.52 -4.10
CA GLU A 111 -19.16 -4.73 -3.80
C GLU A 111 -18.84 -3.24 -3.83
N THR A 112 -19.86 -2.40 -3.75
CA THR A 112 -19.70 -0.95 -3.57
C THR A 112 -18.81 -0.67 -2.37
N SER A 113 -17.76 0.10 -2.57
CA SER A 113 -16.73 0.36 -1.56
C SER A 113 -15.98 1.66 -1.83
N LYS A 114 -15.33 2.15 -0.80
CA LYS A 114 -14.28 3.17 -0.96
C LYS A 114 -13.02 2.52 -1.50
N VAL A 115 -12.41 3.20 -2.46
CA VAL A 115 -11.03 2.97 -2.88
C VAL A 115 -10.18 4.03 -2.18
N ILE A 116 -9.10 3.62 -1.55
CA ILE A 116 -8.26 4.48 -0.73
C ILE A 116 -6.82 4.38 -1.21
N ALA A 117 -6.21 5.52 -1.50
CA ALA A 117 -4.78 5.62 -1.73
C ALA A 117 -4.09 6.07 -0.45
N VAL A 118 -3.03 5.40 -0.06
CA VAL A 118 -2.17 5.77 1.07
C VAL A 118 -0.78 6.04 0.54
N VAL A 119 -0.30 7.26 0.72
CA VAL A 119 1.03 7.69 0.26
C VAL A 119 1.91 7.97 1.48
N LYS A 120 3.04 7.29 1.56
CA LYS A 120 4.09 7.60 2.55
C LYS A 120 5.13 8.50 1.90
N ALA A 121 5.34 9.66 2.50
CA ALA A 121 6.30 10.66 2.05
C ALA A 121 6.94 11.35 3.25
N ASP A 122 8.26 11.45 3.27
CA ASP A 122 9.02 12.07 4.37
C ASP A 122 8.64 11.50 5.76
N GLY A 123 8.43 10.19 5.87
CA GLY A 123 8.06 9.53 7.12
C GLY A 123 6.63 9.78 7.59
N LYS A 124 5.82 10.50 6.81
CA LYS A 124 4.40 10.78 7.09
C LYS A 124 3.51 10.04 6.11
N SER A 125 2.28 9.81 6.52
CA SER A 125 1.29 9.11 5.68
C SER A 125 0.10 10.00 5.37
N TYR A 126 -0.33 9.96 4.12
CA TYR A 126 -1.40 10.76 3.57
C TYR A 126 -2.39 9.89 2.82
N THR A 127 -3.65 10.28 2.79
CA THR A 127 -4.71 9.53 2.11
C THR A 127 -5.52 10.37 1.14
N ALA A 128 -6.07 9.71 0.14
CA ALA A 128 -7.18 10.18 -0.65
C ALA A 128 -8.14 9.01 -0.86
N GLU A 129 -9.43 9.28 -0.91
CA GLU A 129 -10.44 8.25 -1.08
C GLU A 129 -11.49 8.64 -2.11
N SER A 130 -12.10 7.64 -2.73
CA SER A 130 -13.20 7.80 -3.65
C SER A 130 -14.13 6.59 -3.55
N GLU A 131 -15.44 6.84 -3.45
CA GLU A 131 -16.43 5.76 -3.46
C GLU A 131 -16.72 5.30 -4.89
N VAL A 132 -16.72 4.01 -5.09
CA VAL A 132 -17.11 3.38 -6.36
C VAL A 132 -18.32 2.50 -6.11
N LYS A 133 -19.41 2.79 -6.82
CA LYS A 133 -20.62 1.96 -6.80
C LYS A 133 -20.46 0.83 -7.79
N VAL A 134 -20.64 -0.38 -7.31
CA VAL A 134 -20.58 -1.60 -8.13
C VAL A 134 -21.99 -2.11 -8.32
N THR A 135 -22.49 -2.10 -9.56
CA THR A 135 -23.87 -2.48 -9.86
C THR A 135 -24.05 -3.98 -9.95
N ILE A 136 -23.01 -4.69 -10.41
CA ILE A 136 -22.97 -6.15 -10.45
C ILE A 136 -21.69 -6.59 -9.77
N GLY A 137 -21.81 -7.48 -8.78
CA GLY A 137 -20.66 -8.01 -8.07
C GLY A 137 -19.66 -8.66 -9.02
N GLY A 138 -18.36 -8.38 -8.83
CA GLY A 138 -17.31 -8.86 -9.73
C GLY A 138 -17.15 -10.36 -9.83
N CYS A 139 -17.92 -11.12 -9.05
CA CYS A 139 -17.96 -12.59 -9.07
C CYS A 139 -19.31 -13.13 -9.51
N GLY A 140 -20.25 -12.24 -9.80
CA GLY A 140 -21.62 -12.61 -10.10
C GLY A 140 -21.86 -12.85 -11.57
N GLY A 141 -20.78 -12.98 -12.27
CA GLY A 141 -20.92 -13.18 -13.71
C GLY A 141 -22.17 -13.84 -14.02
#